data_c165bbb7f61f7a2827e0ede39783e8d9
#
_entry.id   c165bbb7f61f7a2827e0ede39783e8d9
#
_cell.length_a   1.000
_cell.length_b   1.000
_cell.length_c   1.000
_cell.angle_alpha   90.00
_cell.angle_beta   90.00
_cell.angle_gamma   90.00
#
_symmetry.space_group_name_H-M   'P 1'
#
loop_
_entity.id
_entity.type
_entity.pdbx_description
1 polymer ?
#
loop_
_entity_poly.entity_id
_entity_poly.type
_entity_poly.pdbx_seq_one_letter_code
_entity_poly.pdbx_strand_id
1 'polypeptide(L)'
;MKKYILSIILCLVSTIIFSQSKHWKLADIEKSNFSTDALKYRKSIPTNFKVYELDVQKFKNEILVAKINESTIIELPTLDGIKRFSFKEASSLSKGLALKFPVIKSYVAQGIDDPSATARFSFG
;
A
#
# COMPACT_ATOMS: atom_id res chain seq x y z
N MET A 1 46.81 -5.69 -3.31
CA MET A 1 45.73 -6.54 -2.83
C MET A 1 44.84 -5.88 -1.75
N LYS A 2 45.39 -5.24 -0.72
CA LYS A 2 44.60 -4.56 0.31
C LYS A 2 43.64 -3.46 -0.19
N LYS A 3 44.05 -2.72 -1.25
CA LYS A 3 43.23 -1.65 -1.84
C LYS A 3 41.97 -2.17 -2.55
N TYR A 4 42.03 -3.35 -3.15
CA TYR A 4 40.87 -3.96 -3.85
C TYR A 4 39.89 -4.59 -2.89
N ILE A 5 40.35 -5.10 -1.75
CA ILE A 5 39.51 -5.66 -0.70
C ILE A 5 38.61 -4.58 -0.09
N LEU A 6 39.18 -3.38 0.15
CA LEU A 6 38.42 -2.24 0.68
C LEU A 6 37.35 -1.75 -0.31
N SER A 7 37.65 -1.78 -1.63
CA SER A 7 36.69 -1.42 -2.68
C SER A 7 35.55 -2.42 -2.81
N ILE A 8 35.83 -3.71 -2.65
CA ILE A 8 34.80 -4.78 -2.69
C ILE A 8 33.89 -4.69 -1.48
N ILE A 9 34.43 -4.40 -0.29
CA ILE A 9 33.62 -4.21 0.93
C ILE A 9 32.72 -2.98 0.80
N LEU A 10 33.20 -1.89 0.20
CA LEU A 10 32.40 -0.68 -0.02
C LEU A 10 31.24 -0.92 -1.00
N CYS A 11 31.42 -1.77 -2.01
CA CYS A 11 30.37 -2.15 -2.95
C CYS A 11 29.30 -3.06 -2.32
N LEU A 12 29.67 -3.90 -1.35
CA LEU A 12 28.73 -4.80 -0.67
C LEU A 12 27.78 -4.07 0.31
N VAL A 13 28.20 -2.92 0.84
CA VAL A 13 27.39 -2.13 1.80
C VAL A 13 26.31 -1.31 1.11
N SER A 14 26.41 -1.09 -0.21
CA SER A 14 25.47 -0.24 -0.95
C SER A 14 24.16 -0.91 -1.38
N THR A 15 23.93 -2.18 -1.07
CA THR A 15 22.73 -2.92 -1.53
C THR A 15 21.59 -3.02 -0.53
N ILE A 16 21.70 -2.41 0.66
CA ILE A 16 20.59 -2.36 1.62
C ILE A 16 19.83 -1.04 1.42
N ILE A 17 19.31 -0.81 0.23
CA ILE A 17 18.24 0.15 0.06
C ILE A 17 16.96 -0.57 0.46
N PHE A 18 16.62 -0.50 1.74
CA PHE A 18 15.25 -0.76 2.17
C PHE A 18 14.36 0.26 1.44
N SER A 19 13.66 -0.22 0.43
CA SER A 19 12.56 0.54 -0.16
C SER A 19 11.48 0.68 0.91
N GLN A 20 11.62 1.72 1.74
CA GLN A 20 10.56 2.11 2.65
C GLN A 20 9.47 2.74 1.80
N SER A 21 8.28 2.17 1.84
CA SER A 21 7.11 2.77 1.23
C SER A 21 6.90 4.19 1.77
N LYS A 22 6.54 5.11 0.88
CA LYS A 22 6.35 6.53 1.22
C LYS A 22 5.17 6.77 2.16
N HIS A 23 4.18 5.89 2.18
CA HIS A 23 2.91 6.11 2.89
C HIS A 23 2.52 4.99 3.85
N TRP A 24 3.13 3.81 3.74
CA TRP A 24 2.83 2.65 4.57
C TRP A 24 3.98 2.38 5.54
N LYS A 25 3.66 2.26 6.82
CA LYS A 25 4.61 1.86 7.85
C LYS A 25 4.09 0.61 8.53
N LEU A 26 4.94 -0.39 8.70
CA LEU A 26 4.61 -1.54 9.52
C LEU A 26 4.39 -1.08 10.95
N ALA A 27 3.22 -1.34 11.51
CA ALA A 27 2.87 -0.97 12.87
C ALA A 27 3.21 -2.12 13.84
N ASP A 28 3.70 -1.73 15.02
CA ASP A 28 3.81 -2.64 16.14
C ASP A 28 2.43 -2.78 16.79
N ILE A 29 1.88 -3.99 16.79
CA ILE A 29 0.52 -4.26 17.29
C ILE A 29 0.39 -3.89 18.77
N GLU A 30 1.45 -4.08 19.57
CA GLU A 30 1.44 -3.76 20.98
C GLU A 30 1.44 -2.24 21.26
N LYS A 31 2.01 -1.45 20.35
CA LYS A 31 2.12 0.01 20.47
C LYS A 31 1.07 0.76 19.66
N SER A 32 0.40 0.10 18.73
CA SER A 32 -0.64 0.70 17.95
C SER A 32 -1.91 0.84 18.80
N ASN A 33 -2.59 1.99 18.73
CA ASN A 33 -3.93 2.19 19.28
C ASN A 33 -4.99 1.39 18.49
N PHE A 34 -4.62 0.19 18.04
CA PHE A 34 -5.51 -0.68 17.29
C PHE A 34 -6.63 -1.15 18.20
N SER A 35 -7.83 -0.60 18.01
CA SER A 35 -9.00 -1.03 18.76
C SER A 35 -9.36 -2.46 18.38
N THR A 36 -9.14 -3.38 19.30
CA THR A 36 -9.58 -4.77 19.15
C THR A 36 -11.11 -4.91 19.22
N ASP A 37 -11.83 -3.85 19.56
CA ASP A 37 -13.29 -3.88 19.68
C ASP A 37 -13.98 -4.26 18.37
N ALA A 38 -13.47 -3.80 17.24
CA ALA A 38 -13.97 -4.21 15.93
C ALA A 38 -13.77 -5.70 15.64
N LEU A 39 -12.80 -6.35 16.28
CA LEU A 39 -12.54 -7.78 16.14
C LEU A 39 -13.50 -8.64 16.96
N LYS A 40 -14.08 -8.11 18.04
CA LYS A 40 -15.03 -8.83 18.90
C LYS A 40 -16.31 -9.26 18.16
N TYR A 41 -16.67 -8.55 17.09
CA TYR A 41 -17.84 -8.85 16.27
C TYR A 41 -17.57 -9.80 15.11
N ARG A 42 -16.33 -10.20 14.88
CA ARG A 42 -15.96 -11.15 13.82
C ARG A 42 -16.11 -12.58 14.32
N LYS A 43 -16.73 -13.43 13.49
CA LYS A 43 -16.86 -14.88 13.78
C LYS A 43 -15.51 -15.62 13.78
N SER A 44 -14.51 -15.08 13.11
CA SER A 44 -13.14 -15.60 13.10
C SER A 44 -12.13 -14.47 13.07
N ILE A 45 -11.08 -14.60 13.85
CA ILE A 45 -9.93 -13.68 13.86
C ILE A 45 -8.82 -14.34 13.03
N PRO A 46 -8.22 -13.63 12.05
CA PRO A 46 -7.06 -14.15 11.34
C PRO A 46 -5.92 -14.48 12.32
N THR A 47 -5.28 -15.61 12.15
CA THR A 47 -4.11 -16.01 12.95
C THR A 47 -2.80 -15.48 12.41
N ASN A 48 -2.75 -15.16 11.11
CA ASN A 48 -1.60 -14.59 10.44
C ASN A 48 -2.00 -13.27 9.77
N PHE A 49 -1.56 -12.15 10.31
CA PHE A 49 -1.83 -10.83 9.77
C PHE A 49 -0.69 -9.85 10.12
N LYS A 50 -0.62 -8.76 9.36
CA LYS A 50 0.26 -7.61 9.63
C LYS A 50 -0.59 -6.35 9.70
N VAL A 51 -0.21 -5.42 10.54
CA VAL A 51 -0.85 -4.12 10.68
C VAL A 51 0.07 -3.06 10.09
N TYR A 52 -0.50 -2.18 9.29
CA TYR A 52 0.21 -1.06 8.68
C TYR A 52 -0.52 0.23 9.01
N GLU A 53 0.25 1.26 9.32
CA GLU A 53 -0.22 2.64 9.39
C GLU A 53 -0.17 3.27 8.00
N LEU A 54 -1.23 3.96 7.63
CA LEU A 54 -1.34 4.67 6.35
C LEU A 54 -1.34 6.18 6.58
N ASP A 55 -0.41 6.88 5.93
CA ASP A 55 -0.52 8.33 5.73
C ASP A 55 -1.53 8.61 4.60
N VAL A 56 -2.78 8.80 5.00
CA VAL A 56 -3.92 8.94 4.07
C VAL A 56 -3.74 10.15 3.14
N GLN A 57 -3.19 11.26 3.62
CA GLN A 57 -3.02 12.46 2.80
C GLN A 57 -1.98 12.26 1.71
N LYS A 58 -0.83 11.67 2.06
CA LYS A 58 0.20 11.35 1.08
C LYS A 58 -0.30 10.33 0.06
N PHE A 59 -1.03 9.31 0.50
CA PHE A 59 -1.58 8.29 -0.39
C PHE A 59 -2.62 8.86 -1.37
N LYS A 60 -3.54 9.72 -0.89
CA LYS A 60 -4.48 10.44 -1.76
C LYS A 60 -3.77 11.31 -2.80
N ASN A 61 -2.75 12.05 -2.38
CA ASN A 61 -1.96 12.88 -3.27
C ASN A 61 -1.22 12.05 -4.33
N GLU A 62 -0.68 10.89 -3.97
CA GLU A 62 -0.03 10.00 -4.92
C GLU A 62 -1.00 9.53 -6.00
N ILE A 63 -2.22 9.14 -5.65
CA ILE A 63 -3.24 8.73 -6.61
C ILE A 63 -3.60 9.89 -7.55
N LEU A 64 -3.73 11.11 -7.02
CA LEU A 64 -4.00 12.30 -7.85
C LEU A 64 -2.86 12.58 -8.82
N VAL A 65 -1.61 12.55 -8.36
CA VAL A 65 -0.41 12.76 -9.19
C VAL A 65 -0.27 11.64 -10.22
N ALA A 66 -0.52 10.40 -9.84
CA ALA A 66 -0.49 9.27 -10.76
C ALA A 66 -1.50 9.44 -11.90
N LYS A 67 -2.72 9.91 -11.60
CA LYS A 67 -3.74 10.21 -12.62
C LYS A 67 -3.31 11.33 -13.57
N ILE A 68 -2.68 12.40 -13.06
CA ILE A 68 -2.19 13.51 -13.87
C ILE A 68 -1.06 13.05 -14.81
N ASN A 69 -0.18 12.18 -14.32
CA ASN A 69 0.98 11.68 -15.05
C ASN A 69 0.67 10.42 -15.88
N GLU A 70 -0.60 10.02 -15.99
CA GLU A 70 -1.02 8.77 -16.63
C GLU A 70 -0.35 7.51 -16.06
N SER A 71 0.24 7.64 -14.88
CA SER A 71 0.79 6.50 -14.13
C SER A 71 -0.34 5.75 -13.45
N THR A 72 -0.30 4.43 -13.50
CA THR A 72 -1.30 3.58 -12.87
C THR A 72 -0.71 2.71 -11.76
N ILE A 73 0.50 3.03 -11.29
CA ILE A 73 1.23 2.20 -10.34
C ILE A 73 1.18 2.84 -8.95
N ILE A 74 0.79 2.03 -7.97
CA ILE A 74 0.82 2.37 -6.52
C ILE A 74 1.42 1.23 -5.72
N GLU A 75 1.85 1.54 -4.51
CA GLU A 75 2.34 0.57 -3.53
C GLU A 75 1.25 0.22 -2.51
N LEU A 76 0.98 -1.07 -2.31
CA LEU A 76 0.03 -1.57 -1.33
C LEU A 76 0.68 -2.62 -0.42
N PRO A 77 0.25 -2.70 0.86
CA PRO A 77 0.76 -3.70 1.79
C PRO A 77 0.17 -5.08 1.50
N THR A 78 1.02 -6.08 1.64
CA THR A 78 0.65 -7.51 1.60
C THR A 78 1.28 -8.23 2.78
N LEU A 79 1.01 -9.52 2.93
CA LEU A 79 1.67 -10.35 3.95
C LEU A 79 3.19 -10.43 3.74
N ASP A 80 3.64 -10.36 2.49
CA ASP A 80 5.06 -10.45 2.12
C ASP A 80 5.77 -9.08 2.09
N GLY A 81 5.07 -8.02 2.48
CA GLY A 81 5.58 -6.65 2.49
C GLY A 81 4.86 -5.75 1.50
N ILE A 82 5.48 -4.63 1.17
CA ILE A 82 4.92 -3.66 0.23
C ILE A 82 5.19 -4.14 -1.20
N LYS A 83 4.13 -4.18 -2.01
CA LYS A 83 4.18 -4.62 -3.41
C LYS A 83 3.57 -3.57 -4.33
N ARG A 84 3.97 -3.60 -5.59
CA ARG A 84 3.46 -2.71 -6.63
C ARG A 84 2.20 -3.26 -7.27
N PHE A 85 1.22 -2.40 -7.44
CA PHE A 85 -0.05 -2.71 -8.07
C PHE A 85 -0.34 -1.71 -9.19
N SER A 86 -0.87 -2.20 -10.28
CA SER A 86 -1.51 -1.36 -11.29
C SER A 86 -2.95 -1.12 -10.88
N PHE A 87 -3.38 0.15 -10.84
CA PHE A 87 -4.73 0.51 -10.40
C PHE A 87 -5.50 1.28 -11.48
N LYS A 88 -6.81 1.22 -11.39
CA LYS A 88 -7.74 2.04 -12.19
C LYS A 88 -8.94 2.45 -11.35
N GLU A 89 -9.52 3.59 -11.68
CA GLU A 89 -10.79 4.01 -11.10
C GLU A 89 -11.90 3.07 -11.58
N ALA A 90 -12.66 2.55 -10.64
CA ALA A 90 -13.81 1.69 -10.90
C ALA A 90 -14.91 2.06 -9.91
N SER A 91 -15.81 2.95 -10.33
CA SER A 91 -16.92 3.37 -9.48
C SER A 91 -17.80 2.17 -9.13
N SER A 92 -18.01 1.97 -7.83
CA SER A 92 -18.99 1.01 -7.31
C SER A 92 -20.37 1.64 -7.13
N LEU A 93 -20.47 2.95 -7.33
CA LEU A 93 -21.74 3.69 -7.22
C LEU A 93 -22.50 3.69 -8.54
N SER A 94 -23.83 3.62 -8.47
CA SER A 94 -24.68 3.89 -9.63
C SER A 94 -24.46 5.34 -10.12
N LYS A 95 -24.75 5.61 -11.40
CA LYS A 95 -24.56 6.95 -12.00
C LYS A 95 -25.24 8.06 -11.18
N GLY A 96 -26.45 7.81 -10.67
CA GLY A 96 -27.18 8.78 -9.86
C GLY A 96 -26.54 9.05 -8.49
N LEU A 97 -25.98 8.04 -7.85
CA LEU A 97 -25.27 8.18 -6.57
C LEU A 97 -23.89 8.82 -6.78
N ALA A 98 -23.18 8.50 -7.84
CA ALA A 98 -21.89 9.11 -8.15
C ALA A 98 -22.02 10.62 -8.38
N LEU A 99 -23.14 11.09 -8.96
CA LEU A 99 -23.41 12.52 -9.10
C LEU A 99 -23.70 13.22 -7.77
N LYS A 100 -24.38 12.52 -6.85
CA LYS A 100 -24.68 13.06 -5.50
C LYS A 100 -23.45 13.07 -4.58
N PHE A 101 -22.54 12.13 -4.74
CA PHE A 101 -21.37 11.94 -3.90
C PHE A 101 -20.09 11.88 -4.73
N PRO A 102 -19.71 12.98 -5.40
CA PRO A 102 -18.55 12.99 -6.30
C PRO A 102 -17.21 12.80 -5.59
N VAL A 103 -17.18 13.00 -4.26
CA VAL A 103 -15.99 12.78 -3.42
C VAL A 103 -15.68 11.29 -3.21
N ILE A 104 -16.69 10.42 -3.32
CA ILE A 104 -16.49 8.98 -3.15
C ILE A 104 -15.89 8.40 -4.43
N LYS A 105 -14.63 8.01 -4.35
CA LYS A 105 -13.89 7.38 -5.44
C LYS A 105 -13.49 5.97 -5.05
N SER A 106 -13.75 5.03 -5.94
CA SER A 106 -13.38 3.62 -5.77
C SER A 106 -12.39 3.19 -6.84
N TYR A 107 -11.49 2.34 -6.45
CA TYR A 107 -10.40 1.86 -7.29
C TYR A 107 -10.28 0.34 -7.19
N VAL A 108 -9.87 -0.26 -8.29
CA VAL A 108 -9.45 -1.67 -8.34
C VAL A 108 -7.98 -1.71 -8.73
N ALA A 109 -7.25 -2.64 -8.16
CA ALA A 109 -5.84 -2.80 -8.43
C ALA A 109 -5.47 -4.28 -8.60
N GLN A 110 -4.47 -4.52 -9.43
CA GLN A 110 -3.91 -5.85 -9.67
C GLN A 110 -2.40 -5.81 -9.47
N GLY A 111 -1.87 -6.82 -8.80
CA GLY A 111 -0.44 -6.93 -8.55
C GLY A 111 0.36 -7.01 -9.84
N ILE A 112 1.49 -6.29 -9.90
CA ILE A 112 2.42 -6.30 -11.02
C ILE A 112 3.36 -7.50 -10.89
N ASP A 113 3.92 -7.68 -9.70
CA ASP A 113 4.86 -8.78 -9.41
C ASP A 113 4.13 -10.11 -9.20
N ASP A 114 2.86 -10.08 -8.75
CA ASP A 114 1.96 -11.22 -8.60
C ASP A 114 0.59 -10.87 -9.18
N PRO A 115 0.31 -11.25 -10.44
CA PRO A 115 -0.96 -10.96 -11.09
C PRO A 115 -2.19 -11.61 -10.45
N SER A 116 -2.01 -12.59 -9.57
CA SER A 116 -3.12 -13.20 -8.82
C SER A 116 -3.59 -12.33 -7.65
N ALA A 117 -2.73 -11.42 -7.17
CA ALA A 117 -3.06 -10.49 -6.11
C ALA A 117 -3.96 -9.36 -6.63
N THR A 118 -5.09 -9.16 -5.98
CA THR A 118 -6.03 -8.08 -6.29
C THR A 118 -6.34 -7.25 -5.07
N ALA A 119 -6.64 -5.97 -5.28
CA ALA A 119 -7.04 -5.07 -4.22
C ALA A 119 -8.20 -4.17 -4.66
N ARG A 120 -9.01 -3.75 -3.69
CA ARG A 120 -10.04 -2.73 -3.85
C ARG A 120 -9.94 -1.75 -2.71
N PHE A 121 -10.05 -0.47 -3.01
CA PHE A 121 -10.06 0.58 -2.00
C PHE A 121 -10.91 1.76 -2.46
N SER A 122 -11.37 2.55 -1.51
CA SER A 122 -12.20 3.73 -1.78
C SER A 122 -11.86 4.85 -0.81
N PHE A 123 -12.10 6.07 -1.25
CA PHE A 123 -12.05 7.27 -0.43
C PHE A 123 -13.44 7.92 -0.43
N GLY A 124 -13.77 8.51 0.72
CA GLY A 124 -14.97 9.27 0.93
C GLY A 124 -14.71 10.42 1.89
#